data_f5435b2086d7189c05e0b7eaead28c04
#
_entry.id   f5435b2086d7189c05e0b7eaead28c04
#
_cell.length_a   1.000
_cell.length_b   1.000
_cell.length_c   1.000
_cell.angle_alpha   90.00
_cell.angle_beta   90.00
_cell.angle_gamma   90.00
#
_symmetry.space_group_name_H-M   'P 1'
#
loop_
_entity.id
_entity.type
_entity.pdbx_description
1 polymer ?
#
loop_
_entity_poly.entity_id
_entity_poly.type
_entity_poly.pdbx_seq_one_letter_code
_entity_poly.pdbx_strand_id
1 'polypeptide(L)'
;MNKVLIADDNIQITKVLADYAKKEGWGSHIAHDGEEALRLFREYEKEIAIVFLDVMMPRKDGFSVCKAIRAGSMVPVIMVTARTEDADKILGLDIGADDYIVKPFSAAEVMARARAILRRIPRTEENRSRSITLANLFIDIDNYLVRIDGREAALTKREKELLWLLASNTKKVFSRDNLLDSLWGYDYFGDNRTVDSHIKRLRAKLDAFPHPDWSIKTIWGVGYRFELKDTPDKEQLHV
;
A
#
# COMPACT_ATOMS: atom_id res chain seq x y z
N MET A 1 -19.64 -9.99 -1.62
CA MET A 1 -19.12 -10.51 -0.32
C MET A 1 -17.61 -10.52 -0.43
N ASN A 2 -16.89 -9.89 0.49
CA ASN A 2 -15.42 -9.87 0.43
C ASN A 2 -14.88 -11.29 0.67
N LYS A 3 -13.90 -11.72 -0.12
CA LYS A 3 -13.14 -12.94 0.13
C LYS A 3 -11.69 -12.60 0.45
N VAL A 4 -11.06 -13.39 1.30
CA VAL A 4 -9.65 -13.27 1.63
C VAL A 4 -8.88 -14.47 1.09
N LEU A 5 -7.68 -14.26 0.59
CA LEU A 5 -6.73 -15.34 0.33
C LEU A 5 -5.81 -15.45 1.54
N ILE A 6 -5.73 -16.64 2.13
CA ILE A 6 -4.87 -16.94 3.27
C ILE A 6 -3.86 -17.99 2.81
N ALA A 7 -2.59 -17.61 2.80
CA ALA A 7 -1.49 -18.46 2.37
C ALA A 7 -0.49 -18.63 3.52
N ASP A 8 -0.43 -19.84 4.08
CA ASP A 8 0.45 -20.22 5.19
C ASP A 8 0.54 -21.77 5.21
N ASP A 9 1.74 -22.31 5.34
CA ASP A 9 1.94 -23.77 5.40
C ASP A 9 1.42 -24.41 6.69
N ASN A 10 1.21 -23.59 7.71
CA ASN A 10 0.63 -24.03 8.98
C ASN A 10 -0.91 -24.05 8.92
N ILE A 11 -1.46 -25.27 8.84
CA ILE A 11 -2.92 -25.51 8.76
C ILE A 11 -3.68 -24.89 9.94
N GLN A 12 -3.08 -24.82 11.14
CA GLN A 12 -3.75 -24.24 12.31
C GLN A 12 -3.90 -22.73 12.16
N ILE A 13 -2.88 -22.05 11.62
CA ILE A 13 -2.90 -20.62 11.37
C ILE A 13 -3.96 -20.30 10.31
N THR A 14 -3.96 -21.01 9.18
CA THR A 14 -4.94 -20.78 8.11
C THR A 14 -6.37 -20.98 8.61
N LYS A 15 -6.61 -22.02 9.42
CA LYS A 15 -7.92 -22.29 10.02
C LYS A 15 -8.36 -21.16 10.95
N VAL A 16 -7.49 -20.72 11.87
CA VAL A 16 -7.80 -19.63 12.81
C VAL A 16 -8.12 -18.35 12.05
N LEU A 17 -7.31 -17.97 11.07
CA LEU A 17 -7.56 -16.78 10.26
C LEU A 17 -8.86 -16.88 9.45
N ALA A 18 -9.16 -18.05 8.87
CA ALA A 18 -10.41 -18.29 8.15
C ALA A 18 -11.64 -18.19 9.07
N ASP A 19 -11.56 -18.74 10.31
CA ASP A 19 -12.64 -18.64 11.30
C ASP A 19 -12.89 -17.18 11.70
N TYR A 20 -11.84 -16.38 11.85
CA TYR A 20 -11.98 -14.96 12.15
C TYR A 20 -12.48 -14.17 10.93
N ALA A 21 -12.04 -14.47 9.72
CA ALA A 21 -12.57 -13.89 8.50
C ALA A 21 -14.08 -14.17 8.35
N LYS A 22 -14.51 -15.41 8.68
CA LYS A 22 -15.92 -15.77 8.68
C LYS A 22 -16.76 -14.96 9.69
N LYS A 23 -16.22 -14.65 10.87
CA LYS A 23 -16.88 -13.76 11.85
C LYS A 23 -17.06 -12.33 11.32
N GLU A 24 -16.17 -11.87 10.45
CA GLU A 24 -16.29 -10.60 9.75
C GLU A 24 -17.25 -10.65 8.54
N GLY A 25 -17.87 -11.82 8.29
CA GLY A 25 -18.73 -12.03 7.13
C GLY A 25 -17.96 -12.20 5.82
N TRP A 26 -16.66 -12.53 5.85
CA TRP A 26 -15.82 -12.74 4.68
C TRP A 26 -15.68 -14.24 4.36
N GLY A 27 -15.67 -14.57 3.07
CA GLY A 27 -15.25 -15.89 2.61
C GLY A 27 -13.71 -15.99 2.58
N SER A 28 -13.18 -17.23 2.51
CA SER A 28 -11.74 -17.44 2.42
C SER A 28 -11.37 -18.45 1.36
N HIS A 29 -10.27 -18.20 0.64
CA HIS A 29 -9.50 -19.18 -0.10
C HIS A 29 -8.24 -19.48 0.69
N ILE A 30 -7.88 -20.76 0.82
CA ILE A 30 -6.73 -21.20 1.62
C ILE A 30 -5.70 -21.84 0.71
N ALA A 31 -4.44 -21.46 0.85
CA ALA A 31 -3.28 -22.04 0.21
C ALA A 31 -2.26 -22.47 1.26
N HIS A 32 -1.58 -23.59 1.02
CA HIS A 32 -0.57 -24.11 1.93
C HIS A 32 0.86 -24.00 1.38
N ASP A 33 1.02 -23.35 0.22
CA ASP A 33 2.30 -23.01 -0.39
C ASP A 33 2.14 -21.85 -1.38
N GLY A 34 3.28 -21.30 -1.81
CA GLY A 34 3.28 -20.12 -2.68
C GLY A 34 2.82 -20.36 -4.11
N GLU A 35 2.94 -21.59 -4.64
CA GLU A 35 2.44 -21.92 -5.99
C GLU A 35 0.90 -22.00 -5.96
N GLU A 36 0.37 -22.68 -4.96
CA GLU A 36 -1.06 -22.75 -4.73
C GLU A 36 -1.67 -21.35 -4.49
N ALA A 37 -1.00 -20.52 -3.71
CA ALA A 37 -1.41 -19.14 -3.47
C ALA A 37 -1.54 -18.36 -4.78
N LEU A 38 -0.55 -18.43 -5.67
CA LEU A 38 -0.60 -17.76 -6.96
C LEU A 38 -1.66 -18.33 -7.89
N ARG A 39 -1.88 -19.65 -7.87
CA ARG A 39 -2.93 -20.31 -8.64
C ARG A 39 -4.31 -19.80 -8.22
N LEU A 40 -4.61 -19.85 -6.92
CA LEU A 40 -5.88 -19.37 -6.36
C LEU A 40 -6.07 -17.86 -6.58
N PHE A 41 -4.99 -17.08 -6.43
CA PHE A 41 -5.05 -15.66 -6.70
C PHE A 41 -5.49 -15.36 -8.14
N ARG A 42 -4.89 -15.99 -9.14
CA ARG A 42 -5.24 -15.79 -10.55
C ARG A 42 -6.66 -16.26 -10.87
N GLU A 43 -7.08 -17.37 -10.27
CA GLU A 43 -8.41 -17.94 -10.48
C GLU A 43 -9.53 -17.06 -9.90
N TYR A 44 -9.27 -16.45 -8.73
CA TYR A 44 -10.28 -15.70 -7.96
C TYR A 44 -9.92 -14.22 -7.73
N GLU A 45 -9.04 -13.64 -8.53
CA GLU A 45 -8.52 -12.27 -8.35
C GLU A 45 -9.63 -11.24 -8.11
N LYS A 46 -10.71 -11.30 -8.91
CA LYS A 46 -11.85 -10.36 -8.82
C LYS A 46 -12.67 -10.46 -7.53
N GLU A 47 -12.56 -11.58 -6.84
CA GLU A 47 -13.29 -11.86 -5.59
C GLU A 47 -12.44 -11.60 -4.36
N ILE A 48 -11.10 -11.64 -4.51
CA ILE A 48 -10.15 -11.47 -3.40
C ILE A 48 -10.03 -9.99 -3.07
N ALA A 49 -10.47 -9.63 -1.87
CA ALA A 49 -10.37 -8.27 -1.36
C ALA A 49 -9.03 -7.98 -0.66
N ILE A 50 -8.38 -9.01 -0.08
CA ILE A 50 -7.12 -8.90 0.65
C ILE A 50 -6.42 -10.27 0.70
N VAL A 51 -5.09 -10.24 0.77
CA VAL A 51 -4.24 -11.44 0.90
C VAL A 51 -3.50 -11.40 2.24
N PHE A 52 -3.57 -12.48 3.02
CA PHE A 52 -2.67 -12.75 4.14
C PHE A 52 -1.64 -13.76 3.68
N LEU A 53 -0.36 -13.44 3.83
CA LEU A 53 0.71 -14.15 3.16
C LEU A 53 1.88 -14.41 4.09
N ASP A 54 2.14 -15.69 4.41
CA ASP A 54 3.37 -16.04 5.10
C ASP A 54 4.57 -15.92 4.15
N VAL A 55 5.71 -15.53 4.71
CA VAL A 55 6.99 -15.50 4.00
C VAL A 55 7.57 -16.90 3.85
N MET A 56 7.48 -17.69 4.92
CA MET A 56 8.15 -18.98 5.01
C MET A 56 7.26 -20.13 4.51
N MET A 57 6.98 -20.17 3.21
CA MET A 57 6.19 -21.24 2.61
C MET A 57 7.06 -22.13 1.70
N PRO A 58 6.70 -23.42 1.56
CA PRO A 58 7.35 -24.32 0.62
C PRO A 58 7.07 -23.93 -0.85
N ARG A 59 7.84 -24.47 -1.77
CA ARG A 59 7.78 -24.29 -3.22
C ARG A 59 8.07 -22.85 -3.67
N LYS A 60 7.37 -21.86 -3.15
CA LYS A 60 7.61 -20.45 -3.44
C LYS A 60 7.39 -19.62 -2.18
N ASP A 61 8.39 -18.82 -1.81
CA ASP A 61 8.32 -17.94 -0.64
C ASP A 61 7.33 -16.79 -0.84
N GLY A 62 6.85 -16.22 0.28
CA GLY A 62 5.84 -15.16 0.25
C GLY A 62 6.30 -13.87 -0.40
N PHE A 63 7.60 -13.54 -0.36
CA PHE A 63 8.12 -12.36 -1.05
C PHE A 63 7.98 -12.50 -2.57
N SER A 64 8.31 -13.68 -3.10
CA SER A 64 8.13 -14.00 -4.52
C SER A 64 6.67 -14.00 -4.94
N VAL A 65 5.77 -14.49 -4.08
CA VAL A 65 4.31 -14.44 -4.30
C VAL A 65 3.82 -12.99 -4.31
N CYS A 66 4.19 -12.19 -3.32
CA CYS A 66 3.82 -10.77 -3.24
C CYS A 66 4.28 -9.99 -4.48
N LYS A 67 5.54 -10.18 -4.90
CA LYS A 67 6.08 -9.57 -6.11
C LYS A 67 5.29 -9.96 -7.37
N ALA A 68 4.90 -11.24 -7.49
CA ALA A 68 4.11 -11.71 -8.62
C ALA A 68 2.69 -11.12 -8.63
N ILE A 69 2.04 -11.00 -7.46
CA ILE A 69 0.74 -10.32 -7.33
C ILE A 69 0.87 -8.85 -7.74
N ARG A 70 1.91 -8.16 -7.27
CA ARG A 70 2.14 -6.73 -7.55
C ARG A 70 2.47 -6.42 -9.00
N ALA A 71 2.90 -7.40 -9.78
CA ALA A 71 3.15 -7.22 -11.21
C ALA A 71 1.86 -6.89 -12.01
N GLY A 72 0.68 -7.26 -11.50
CA GLY A 72 -0.58 -7.05 -12.21
C GLY A 72 -1.75 -6.62 -11.33
N SER A 73 -1.61 -6.58 -10.00
CA SER A 73 -2.75 -6.36 -9.10
C SER A 73 -2.45 -5.40 -7.96
N MET A 74 -3.47 -4.63 -7.61
CA MET A 74 -3.48 -3.69 -6.49
C MET A 74 -4.19 -4.24 -5.24
N VAL A 75 -4.58 -5.52 -5.25
CA VAL A 75 -5.19 -6.19 -4.09
C VAL A 75 -4.26 -6.07 -2.88
N PRO A 76 -4.74 -5.59 -1.72
CA PRO A 76 -3.91 -5.46 -0.53
C PRO A 76 -3.26 -6.78 -0.10
N VAL A 77 -2.00 -6.71 0.33
CA VAL A 77 -1.24 -7.85 0.85
C VAL A 77 -0.72 -7.50 2.24
N ILE A 78 -1.07 -8.30 3.24
CA ILE A 78 -0.47 -8.27 4.57
C ILE A 78 0.46 -9.48 4.69
N MET A 79 1.74 -9.22 4.94
CA MET A 79 2.70 -10.27 5.26
C MET A 79 2.52 -10.69 6.72
N VAL A 80 2.41 -12.00 6.98
CA VAL A 80 2.18 -12.54 8.33
C VAL A 80 3.21 -13.64 8.58
N THR A 81 4.32 -13.36 9.28
CA THR A 81 5.48 -14.24 9.29
C THR A 81 6.24 -14.27 10.61
N ALA A 82 7.01 -15.35 10.83
CA ALA A 82 7.90 -15.49 11.97
C ALA A 82 9.22 -14.66 11.85
N ARG A 83 9.51 -14.08 10.67
CA ARG A 83 10.69 -13.26 10.48
C ARG A 83 10.53 -11.93 11.20
N THR A 84 11.48 -11.64 12.10
CA THR A 84 11.45 -10.47 12.98
C THR A 84 12.50 -9.41 12.62
N GLU A 85 13.45 -9.76 11.74
CA GLU A 85 14.53 -8.86 11.38
C GLU A 85 13.99 -7.62 10.65
N ASP A 86 14.50 -6.45 11.02
CA ASP A 86 14.08 -5.19 10.38
C ASP A 86 14.37 -5.20 8.88
N ALA A 87 15.42 -5.92 8.44
CA ALA A 87 15.72 -6.12 7.03
C ALA A 87 14.61 -6.86 6.27
N ASP A 88 14.00 -7.89 6.89
CA ASP A 88 12.90 -8.64 6.27
C ASP A 88 11.61 -7.82 6.20
N LYS A 89 11.32 -7.03 7.23
CA LYS A 89 10.17 -6.09 7.22
C LYS A 89 10.33 -5.03 6.14
N ILE A 90 11.53 -4.45 6.03
CA ILE A 90 11.87 -3.48 5.01
C ILE A 90 11.72 -4.12 3.61
N LEU A 91 12.25 -5.34 3.44
CA LEU A 91 12.16 -6.08 2.17
C LEU A 91 10.69 -6.37 1.80
N GLY A 92 9.85 -6.83 2.75
CA GLY A 92 8.43 -7.10 2.51
C GLY A 92 7.68 -5.85 2.06
N LEU A 93 7.92 -4.74 2.72
CA LEU A 93 7.37 -3.45 2.34
C LEU A 93 7.98 -2.95 1.02
N ASP A 94 9.27 -3.22 0.74
CA ASP A 94 9.95 -2.86 -0.51
C ASP A 94 9.38 -3.59 -1.73
N ILE A 95 8.89 -4.80 -1.55
CA ILE A 95 8.22 -5.59 -2.58
C ILE A 95 6.79 -5.08 -2.84
N GLY A 96 6.24 -4.26 -1.94
CA GLY A 96 4.92 -3.64 -2.10
C GLY A 96 3.82 -4.26 -1.24
N ALA A 97 4.16 -4.97 -0.15
CA ALA A 97 3.18 -5.31 0.87
C ALA A 97 2.57 -4.04 1.50
N ASP A 98 1.30 -4.10 1.87
CA ASP A 98 0.59 -2.98 2.50
C ASP A 98 0.85 -2.94 4.00
N ASP A 99 1.11 -4.09 4.62
CA ASP A 99 1.44 -4.23 6.04
C ASP A 99 2.27 -5.48 6.30
N TYR A 100 2.86 -5.55 7.51
CA TYR A 100 3.71 -6.64 7.96
C TYR A 100 3.41 -6.97 9.43
N ILE A 101 3.03 -8.21 9.70
CA ILE A 101 2.68 -8.71 11.04
C ILE A 101 3.63 -9.83 11.43
N VAL A 102 4.22 -9.74 12.61
CA VAL A 102 5.16 -10.73 13.13
C VAL A 102 4.43 -11.78 13.97
N LYS A 103 4.72 -13.07 13.74
CA LYS A 103 4.28 -14.18 14.60
C LYS A 103 5.11 -14.17 15.92
N PRO A 104 4.50 -14.39 17.11
CA PRO A 104 3.09 -14.69 17.34
C PRO A 104 2.20 -13.46 17.26
N PHE A 105 1.01 -13.57 16.68
CA PHE A 105 0.04 -12.51 16.53
C PHE A 105 -1.33 -12.92 17.10
N SER A 106 -2.17 -11.93 17.35
CA SER A 106 -3.60 -12.14 17.59
C SER A 106 -4.35 -12.13 16.25
N ALA A 107 -5.19 -13.15 15.98
CA ALA A 107 -6.03 -13.13 14.79
C ALA A 107 -6.98 -11.91 14.76
N ALA A 108 -7.38 -11.40 15.93
CA ALA A 108 -8.15 -10.17 16.04
C ALA A 108 -7.34 -8.95 15.54
N GLU A 109 -6.04 -8.90 15.81
CA GLU A 109 -5.14 -7.86 15.29
C GLU A 109 -5.06 -7.92 13.76
N VAL A 110 -4.84 -9.12 13.18
CA VAL A 110 -4.82 -9.31 11.73
C VAL A 110 -6.11 -8.78 11.09
N MET A 111 -7.28 -9.13 11.66
CA MET A 111 -8.57 -8.65 11.17
C MET A 111 -8.75 -7.13 11.34
N ALA A 112 -8.28 -6.55 12.45
CA ALA A 112 -8.34 -5.11 12.66
C ALA A 112 -7.51 -4.35 11.60
N ARG A 113 -6.30 -4.82 11.30
CA ARG A 113 -5.44 -4.27 10.25
C ARG A 113 -6.06 -4.44 8.86
N ALA A 114 -6.62 -5.63 8.57
CA ALA A 114 -7.34 -5.90 7.33
C ALA A 114 -8.53 -4.95 7.13
N ARG A 115 -9.37 -4.77 8.17
CA ARG A 115 -10.48 -3.80 8.12
C ARG A 115 -9.99 -2.38 7.87
N ALA A 116 -8.91 -1.97 8.54
CA ALA A 116 -8.33 -0.64 8.36
C ALA A 116 -7.87 -0.41 6.91
N ILE A 117 -7.27 -1.41 6.28
CA ILE A 117 -6.86 -1.36 4.87
C ILE A 117 -8.09 -1.36 3.94
N LEU A 118 -9.05 -2.24 4.16
CA LEU A 118 -10.25 -2.38 3.30
C LEU A 118 -11.20 -1.17 3.40
N ARG A 119 -11.29 -0.51 4.56
CA ARG A 119 -12.14 0.69 4.75
C ARG A 119 -11.72 1.85 3.86
N ARG A 120 -10.49 1.87 3.39
CA ARG A 120 -9.91 2.94 2.56
C ARG A 120 -10.06 2.70 1.07
N ILE A 121 -10.52 1.51 0.68
CA ILE A 121 -10.92 1.26 -0.69
C ILE A 121 -12.24 2.02 -0.90
N PRO A 122 -12.30 3.02 -1.78
CA PRO A 122 -13.53 3.75 -2.04
C PRO A 122 -14.60 2.76 -2.51
N ARG A 123 -15.67 2.60 -1.72
CA ARG A 123 -16.89 2.00 -2.24
C ARG A 123 -17.48 3.00 -3.22
N THR A 124 -17.74 2.53 -4.41
CA THR A 124 -18.44 3.22 -5.48
C THR A 124 -19.76 3.79 -4.97
N GLU A 125 -19.77 5.06 -4.53
CA GLU A 125 -20.97 5.88 -4.55
C GLU A 125 -20.55 7.35 -4.76
N GLU A 126 -21.20 7.91 -5.80
CA GLU A 126 -21.20 9.30 -6.26
C GLU A 126 -20.01 9.85 -7.06
N ASN A 127 -20.30 10.01 -8.30
CA ASN A 127 -19.70 10.59 -9.49
C ASN A 127 -19.02 11.97 -9.26
N ARG A 128 -17.90 12.01 -8.52
CA ARG A 128 -16.87 13.04 -8.67
C ARG A 128 -15.53 12.35 -8.66
N SER A 129 -14.98 12.13 -9.86
CA SER A 129 -13.60 11.66 -10.05
C SER A 129 -12.65 12.47 -9.14
N ARG A 130 -12.08 11.80 -8.11
CA ARG A 130 -11.07 12.41 -7.25
C ARG A 130 -9.73 12.38 -7.98
N SER A 131 -9.57 13.35 -8.87
CA SER A 131 -8.33 13.53 -9.63
C SER A 131 -7.74 14.93 -9.39
N ILE A 132 -6.42 15.03 -9.45
CA ILE A 132 -5.69 16.29 -9.40
C ILE A 132 -4.64 16.33 -10.50
N THR A 133 -4.37 17.55 -10.99
CA THR A 133 -3.24 17.84 -11.87
C THR A 133 -2.41 18.93 -11.24
N LEU A 134 -1.12 18.67 -11.06
CA LEU A 134 -0.14 19.59 -10.48
C LEU A 134 1.11 19.60 -11.36
N ALA A 135 1.35 20.68 -12.07
CA ALA A 135 2.39 20.74 -13.11
C ALA A 135 2.25 19.54 -14.08
N ASN A 136 3.27 18.70 -14.21
CA ASN A 136 3.24 17.51 -15.07
C ASN A 136 2.76 16.22 -14.37
N LEU A 137 2.29 16.32 -13.10
CA LEU A 137 1.76 15.20 -12.33
C LEU A 137 0.24 15.14 -12.42
N PHE A 138 -0.30 14.03 -12.88
CA PHE A 138 -1.72 13.70 -12.84
C PHE A 138 -1.96 12.50 -11.91
N ILE A 139 -2.91 12.63 -11.00
CA ILE A 139 -3.31 11.54 -10.10
C ILE A 139 -4.83 11.39 -10.17
N ASP A 140 -5.30 10.19 -10.46
CA ASP A 140 -6.68 9.75 -10.29
C ASP A 140 -6.69 8.65 -9.24
N ILE A 141 -7.11 8.99 -8.03
CA ILE A 141 -7.05 8.06 -6.91
C ILE A 141 -8.16 7.02 -6.96
N ASP A 142 -9.27 7.32 -7.61
CA ASP A 142 -10.39 6.38 -7.73
C ASP A 142 -10.05 5.24 -8.70
N ASN A 143 -9.30 5.55 -9.75
CA ASN A 143 -8.79 4.57 -10.71
C ASN A 143 -7.35 4.09 -10.38
N TYR A 144 -6.79 4.53 -9.26
CA TYR A 144 -5.39 4.25 -8.89
C TYR A 144 -4.40 4.53 -10.03
N LEU A 145 -4.60 5.61 -10.78
CA LEU A 145 -3.79 6.00 -11.92
C LEU A 145 -2.91 7.19 -11.54
N VAL A 146 -1.61 7.08 -11.80
CA VAL A 146 -0.65 8.18 -11.66
C VAL A 146 0.11 8.31 -12.97
N ARG A 147 0.14 9.53 -13.53
CA ARG A 147 0.91 9.85 -14.73
C ARG A 147 1.82 11.05 -14.49
N ILE A 148 3.01 11.00 -15.06
CA ILE A 148 3.97 12.10 -15.08
C ILE A 148 4.37 12.33 -16.54
N ASP A 149 4.18 13.53 -17.05
CA ASP A 149 4.28 13.84 -18.49
C ASP A 149 3.49 12.86 -19.38
N GLY A 150 2.28 12.49 -18.94
CA GLY A 150 1.40 11.56 -19.64
C GLY A 150 1.79 10.09 -19.55
N ARG A 151 2.99 9.75 -19.05
CA ARG A 151 3.47 8.37 -18.86
C ARG A 151 3.05 7.83 -17.51
N GLU A 152 2.54 6.61 -17.47
CA GLU A 152 2.11 5.97 -16.23
C GLU A 152 3.31 5.61 -15.33
N ALA A 153 3.22 5.99 -14.05
CA ALA A 153 4.19 5.63 -13.04
C ALA A 153 3.77 4.31 -12.34
N ALA A 154 4.64 3.31 -12.36
CA ALA A 154 4.40 1.98 -11.77
C ALA A 154 4.51 2.02 -10.24
N LEU A 155 3.54 2.67 -9.59
CA LEU A 155 3.46 2.79 -8.13
C LEU A 155 2.55 1.70 -7.55
N THR A 156 2.89 1.19 -6.36
CA THR A 156 1.99 0.32 -5.59
C THR A 156 0.78 1.11 -5.10
N LYS A 157 -0.27 0.43 -4.68
CA LYS A 157 -1.47 1.05 -4.12
C LYS A 157 -1.13 2.04 -3.01
N ARG A 158 -0.30 1.61 -2.04
CA ARG A 158 0.08 2.44 -0.89
C ARG A 158 0.91 3.66 -1.30
N GLU A 159 1.79 3.51 -2.29
CA GLU A 159 2.55 4.63 -2.84
C GLU A 159 1.65 5.64 -3.55
N LYS A 160 0.61 5.19 -4.27
CA LYS A 160 -0.39 6.05 -4.91
C LYS A 160 -1.23 6.80 -3.87
N GLU A 161 -1.69 6.12 -2.80
CA GLU A 161 -2.42 6.74 -1.69
C GLU A 161 -1.57 7.78 -0.95
N LEU A 162 -0.29 7.45 -0.70
CA LEU A 162 0.66 8.36 -0.04
C LEU A 162 0.92 9.60 -0.90
N LEU A 163 1.17 9.41 -2.20
CA LEU A 163 1.37 10.53 -3.14
C LEU A 163 0.11 11.39 -3.23
N TRP A 164 -1.08 10.78 -3.33
CA TRP A 164 -2.36 11.49 -3.33
C TRP A 164 -2.54 12.34 -2.07
N LEU A 165 -2.33 11.76 -0.89
CA LEU A 165 -2.51 12.46 0.39
C LEU A 165 -1.60 13.68 0.49
N LEU A 166 -0.33 13.54 0.10
CA LEU A 166 0.64 14.63 0.10
C LEU A 166 0.31 15.69 -0.96
N ALA A 167 0.05 15.27 -2.20
CA ALA A 167 -0.19 16.16 -3.33
C ALA A 167 -1.52 16.92 -3.21
N SER A 168 -2.56 16.31 -2.65
CA SER A 168 -3.83 16.99 -2.36
C SER A 168 -3.73 18.04 -1.26
N ASN A 169 -2.59 18.12 -0.55
CA ASN A 169 -2.37 19.01 0.58
C ASN A 169 -0.99 19.71 0.49
N THR A 170 -0.70 20.36 -0.63
CA THR A 170 0.62 20.90 -0.99
C THR A 170 1.25 21.84 0.05
N LYS A 171 0.45 22.54 0.87
CA LYS A 171 0.95 23.48 1.90
C LYS A 171 1.11 22.83 3.27
N LYS A 172 0.68 21.58 3.46
CA LYS A 172 0.64 20.90 4.74
C LYS A 172 1.86 20.02 4.97
N VAL A 173 2.46 20.14 6.15
CA VAL A 173 3.44 19.16 6.64
C VAL A 173 2.68 18.06 7.38
N PHE A 174 2.93 16.82 7.02
CA PHE A 174 2.41 15.65 7.69
C PHE A 174 3.50 15.03 8.56
N SER A 175 3.21 14.82 9.84
CA SER A 175 4.08 14.02 10.69
C SER A 175 4.04 12.55 10.23
N ARG A 176 5.02 11.75 10.67
CA ARG A 176 5.03 10.30 10.42
C ARG A 176 3.79 9.63 10.97
N ASP A 177 3.39 10.01 12.19
CA ASP A 177 2.19 9.48 12.84
C ASP A 177 0.93 9.89 12.08
N ASN A 178 0.82 11.16 11.64
CA ASN A 178 -0.33 11.57 10.82
C ASN A 178 -0.42 10.80 9.50
N LEU A 179 0.70 10.52 8.84
CA LEU A 179 0.72 9.70 7.62
C LEU A 179 0.36 8.25 7.94
N LEU A 180 0.89 7.72 9.05
CA LEU A 180 0.59 6.38 9.51
C LEU A 180 -0.91 6.25 9.79
N ASP A 181 -1.47 7.11 10.62
CA ASP A 181 -2.90 7.13 10.96
C ASP A 181 -3.79 7.31 9.72
N SER A 182 -3.40 8.22 8.82
CA SER A 182 -4.16 8.48 7.59
C SER A 182 -4.15 7.32 6.61
N LEU A 183 -3.05 6.57 6.50
CA LEU A 183 -2.87 5.51 5.52
C LEU A 183 -3.01 4.10 6.13
N TRP A 184 -2.74 3.89 7.40
CA TRP A 184 -2.86 2.58 8.08
C TRP A 184 -3.94 2.56 9.17
N GLY A 185 -4.38 3.74 9.70
CA GLY A 185 -5.45 3.88 10.72
C GLY A 185 -4.91 4.03 12.12
N TYR A 186 -5.77 4.58 13.00
CA TYR A 186 -5.45 4.79 14.41
C TYR A 186 -5.17 3.50 15.18
N ASP A 187 -5.70 2.36 14.71
CA ASP A 187 -5.50 1.04 15.31
C ASP A 187 -4.25 0.32 14.76
N TYR A 188 -3.38 1.03 14.03
CA TYR A 188 -2.15 0.47 13.52
C TYR A 188 -1.05 0.53 14.59
N PHE A 189 -0.64 -0.62 15.10
CA PHE A 189 0.41 -0.75 16.12
C PHE A 189 1.82 -0.97 15.53
N GLY A 190 2.03 -0.64 14.25
CA GLY A 190 3.34 -0.75 13.60
C GLY A 190 4.24 0.47 13.83
N ASP A 191 5.54 0.30 13.51
CA ASP A 191 6.54 1.36 13.61
C ASP A 191 6.28 2.46 12.56
N ASN A 192 6.41 3.73 12.96
CA ASN A 192 6.32 4.88 12.07
C ASN A 192 7.44 4.93 11.02
N ARG A 193 8.53 4.14 11.17
CA ARG A 193 9.55 3.89 10.14
C ARG A 193 8.99 3.25 8.86
N THR A 194 7.82 2.62 8.96
CA THR A 194 7.06 2.12 7.80
C THR A 194 6.82 3.24 6.79
N VAL A 195 6.48 4.44 7.26
CA VAL A 195 6.28 5.62 6.41
C VAL A 195 7.57 6.00 5.68
N ASP A 196 8.71 6.01 6.38
CA ASP A 196 10.00 6.39 5.80
C ASP A 196 10.39 5.44 4.65
N SER A 197 10.14 4.14 4.82
CA SER A 197 10.35 3.11 3.78
C SER A 197 9.48 3.35 2.55
N HIS A 198 8.19 3.68 2.74
CA HIS A 198 7.30 3.99 1.62
C HIS A 198 7.68 5.31 0.92
N ILE A 199 8.07 6.35 1.64
CA ILE A 199 8.57 7.61 1.06
C ILE A 199 9.84 7.38 0.25
N LYS A 200 10.80 6.60 0.77
CA LYS A 200 12.05 6.28 0.07
C LYS A 200 11.76 5.60 -1.28
N ARG A 201 10.91 4.58 -1.28
CA ARG A 201 10.53 3.85 -2.50
C ARG A 201 9.76 4.72 -3.48
N LEU A 202 8.78 5.47 -2.98
CA LEU A 202 8.01 6.39 -3.79
C LEU A 202 8.94 7.37 -4.52
N ARG A 203 9.87 8.01 -3.80
CA ARG A 203 10.87 8.91 -4.41
C ARG A 203 11.69 8.20 -5.47
N ALA A 204 12.25 7.03 -5.17
CA ALA A 204 13.07 6.28 -6.12
C ALA A 204 12.32 5.95 -7.43
N LYS A 205 11.01 5.71 -7.37
CA LYS A 205 10.18 5.48 -8.56
C LYS A 205 9.82 6.77 -9.29
N LEU A 206 9.59 7.85 -8.56
CA LEU A 206 9.32 9.17 -9.13
C LEU A 206 10.57 9.76 -9.82
N ASP A 207 11.76 9.51 -9.29
CA ASP A 207 13.04 9.98 -9.85
C ASP A 207 13.32 9.40 -11.25
N ALA A 208 12.62 8.34 -11.68
CA ALA A 208 12.64 7.84 -13.05
C ALA A 208 11.96 8.78 -14.08
N PHE A 209 11.26 9.81 -13.61
CA PHE A 209 10.54 10.79 -14.43
C PHE A 209 11.07 12.21 -14.16
N PRO A 210 11.23 13.07 -15.17
CA PRO A 210 11.51 14.48 -14.93
C PRO A 210 10.35 15.15 -14.19
N HIS A 211 10.61 15.72 -13.02
CA HIS A 211 9.62 16.49 -12.26
C HIS A 211 10.26 17.73 -11.59
N PRO A 212 10.72 18.70 -12.40
CA PRO A 212 11.47 19.86 -11.90
C PRO A 212 10.61 20.79 -11.03
N ASP A 213 9.28 20.79 -11.23
CA ASP A 213 8.36 21.77 -10.66
C ASP A 213 7.75 21.34 -9.33
N TRP A 214 7.99 20.11 -8.88
CA TRP A 214 7.48 19.60 -7.61
C TRP A 214 8.42 18.57 -6.98
N SER A 215 8.24 18.35 -5.69
CA SER A 215 8.99 17.32 -4.97
C SER A 215 8.33 16.95 -3.64
N ILE A 216 8.63 15.76 -3.12
CA ILE A 216 8.31 15.39 -1.76
C ILE A 216 9.48 15.78 -0.87
N LYS A 217 9.30 16.77 0.02
CA LYS A 217 10.35 17.26 0.94
C LYS A 217 10.29 16.57 2.28
N THR A 218 11.47 16.32 2.85
CA THR A 218 11.61 15.95 4.26
C THR A 218 11.74 17.21 5.09
N ILE A 219 10.87 17.37 6.07
CA ILE A 219 10.97 18.42 7.09
C ILE A 219 11.60 17.76 8.32
N TRP A 220 12.87 18.01 8.53
CA TRP A 220 13.65 17.36 9.58
C TRP A 220 13.01 17.50 10.95
N GLY A 221 12.95 16.40 11.69
CA GLY A 221 12.31 16.34 13.00
C GLY A 221 10.78 16.37 12.99
N VAL A 222 10.12 16.62 11.83
CA VAL A 222 8.65 16.75 11.71
C VAL A 222 8.04 15.64 10.85
N GLY A 223 8.42 15.56 9.56
CA GLY A 223 7.82 14.61 8.64
C GLY A 223 8.00 14.98 7.17
N TYR A 224 6.91 14.96 6.39
CA TYR A 224 6.96 15.10 4.93
C TYR A 224 5.94 16.10 4.41
N ARG A 225 6.26 16.75 3.28
CA ARG A 225 5.39 17.69 2.57
C ARG A 225 5.57 17.54 1.06
N PHE A 226 4.49 17.66 0.31
CA PHE A 226 4.55 17.88 -1.13
C PHE A 226 4.76 19.37 -1.38
N GLU A 227 5.73 19.71 -2.20
CA GLU A 227 6.10 21.07 -2.51
C GLU A 227 6.05 21.30 -4.01
N LEU A 228 5.29 22.32 -4.43
CA LEU A 228 5.40 22.88 -5.77
C LEU A 228 6.49 23.94 -5.72
N LYS A 229 7.38 23.93 -6.69
CA LYS A 229 8.31 25.06 -6.88
C LYS A 229 7.52 26.18 -7.52
N ASP A 230 7.54 27.35 -6.92
CA ASP A 230 6.97 28.53 -7.52
C ASP A 230 7.67 28.76 -8.87
N THR A 231 6.89 28.67 -9.96
CA THR A 231 7.33 29.20 -11.26
C THR A 231 7.43 30.70 -11.05
N PRO A 232 8.57 31.36 -11.26
CA PRO A 232 8.62 32.83 -11.17
C PRO A 232 7.59 33.38 -12.13
N ASP A 233 6.68 34.22 -11.60
CA ASP A 233 5.67 34.93 -12.36
C ASP A 233 6.27 35.52 -13.64
N LYS A 234 5.74 35.07 -14.78
CA LYS A 234 5.99 35.73 -16.08
C LYS A 234 5.13 37.00 -16.21
N GLU A 235 5.04 37.77 -15.17
CA GLU A 235 4.41 39.08 -15.19
C GLU A 235 5.36 40.13 -14.63
N GLN A 236 6.44 40.43 -15.38
CA GLN A 236 7.10 41.73 -15.31
C GLN A 236 8.03 41.87 -16.55
N LEU A 237 7.41 41.98 -17.73
CA LEU A 237 8.07 42.51 -18.90
C LEU A 237 7.05 43.24 -19.77
N HIS A 238 6.56 44.36 -19.23
CA HIS A 238 6.00 45.45 -20.00
C HIS A 238 6.44 46.74 -19.33
N VAL A 239 7.58 47.24 -19.81
CA VAL A 239 7.88 48.68 -19.92
C VAL A 239 8.52 48.87 -21.27
#